data_8a735dd790f10ca599952df2d170bae5
#
_entry.id   8a735dd790f10ca599952df2d170bae5
#
_cell.length_a   1.000
_cell.length_b   1.000
_cell.length_c   1.000
_cell.angle_alpha   90.00
_cell.angle_beta   90.00
_cell.angle_gamma   90.00
#
_symmetry.space_group_name_H-M   'P 1'
#
loop_
_entity.id
_entity.type
_entity.pdbx_description
1 polymer ?
#
loop_
_entity_poly.entity_id
_entity_poly.type
_entity_poly.pdbx_seq_one_letter_code
_entity_poly.pdbx_strand_id
1 'polypeptide(L)'
;FFRPKLEHLHNPFLMKDMDQAILRIEEAIAANEKILIYGDYDVAGTTSVALVYRFLKKIYPDVDFYIPNRYTEGYGISTQGIDYAEENYFSLIIALDCGIKSVDKIAYANEKGIDFIICDHHLPGDELPDAIAVLDPKRTDCPYPYKELSGCGIGFKLIHAFAIRNQIHLDNIYCYLDLV
;
A
#
# COMPACT_ATOMS: atom_id res chain seq x y z
N PHE A 1 -2.54 -26.68 -11.27
CA PHE A 1 -3.68 -25.79 -11.49
C PHE A 1 -4.83 -26.09 -10.52
N PHE A 2 -5.17 -27.36 -10.30
CA PHE A 2 -6.31 -27.79 -9.47
C PHE A 2 -6.00 -28.01 -7.99
N ARG A 3 -4.79 -27.76 -7.53
CA ARG A 3 -4.38 -27.91 -6.13
C ARG A 3 -3.43 -26.77 -5.75
N PRO A 4 -3.91 -25.51 -5.64
CA PRO A 4 -3.09 -24.40 -5.19
C PRO A 4 -2.64 -24.66 -3.75
N LYS A 5 -1.40 -24.25 -3.45
CA LYS A 5 -0.83 -24.33 -2.11
C LYS A 5 -0.22 -22.99 -1.74
N LEU A 6 -0.18 -22.69 -0.44
CA LEU A 6 0.41 -21.45 0.08
C LEU A 6 1.90 -21.33 -0.26
N GLU A 7 2.61 -22.46 -0.37
CA GLU A 7 4.02 -22.53 -0.80
C GLU A 7 4.25 -22.06 -2.25
N HIS A 8 3.18 -21.95 -3.06
CA HIS A 8 3.25 -21.43 -4.42
C HIS A 8 3.20 -19.90 -4.49
N LEU A 9 2.99 -19.23 -3.35
CA LEU A 9 3.02 -17.77 -3.29
C LEU A 9 4.46 -17.29 -3.52
N HIS A 10 4.66 -16.48 -4.55
CA HIS A 10 5.96 -15.88 -4.83
C HIS A 10 6.46 -15.04 -3.65
N ASN A 11 7.76 -15.04 -3.45
CA ASN A 11 8.41 -14.21 -2.44
C ASN A 11 8.06 -12.73 -2.66
N PRO A 12 7.47 -12.02 -1.68
CA PRO A 12 7.07 -10.63 -1.82
C PRO A 12 8.25 -9.68 -2.05
N PHE A 13 9.45 -10.02 -1.59
CA PHE A 13 10.66 -9.21 -1.79
C PHE A 13 11.20 -9.22 -3.23
N LEU A 14 10.61 -10.03 -4.13
CA LEU A 14 10.86 -9.92 -5.56
C LEU A 14 10.17 -8.68 -6.18
N MET A 15 9.22 -8.06 -5.45
CA MET A 15 8.59 -6.83 -5.93
C MET A 15 9.54 -5.65 -5.73
N LYS A 16 9.73 -4.87 -6.79
CA LYS A 16 10.58 -3.68 -6.76
C LYS A 16 10.13 -2.73 -5.63
N ASP A 17 11.05 -2.14 -4.93
CA ASP A 17 10.88 -1.21 -3.79
C ASP A 17 10.26 -1.83 -2.52
N MET A 18 10.01 -3.14 -2.46
CA MET A 18 9.41 -3.77 -1.27
C MET A 18 10.27 -3.56 -0.01
N ASP A 19 11.60 -3.65 -0.14
CA ASP A 19 12.50 -3.43 1.00
C ASP A 19 12.37 -2.01 1.56
N GLN A 20 12.29 -0.99 0.69
CA GLN A 20 12.10 0.41 1.07
C GLN A 20 10.74 0.63 1.74
N ALA A 21 9.68 0.01 1.20
CA ALA A 21 8.35 0.09 1.78
C ALA A 21 8.32 -0.45 3.21
N ILE A 22 8.88 -1.64 3.43
CA ILE A 22 8.91 -2.26 4.76
C ILE A 22 9.77 -1.45 5.72
N LEU A 23 10.95 -1.01 5.28
CA LEU A 23 11.84 -0.17 6.10
C LEU A 23 11.12 1.10 6.55
N ARG A 24 10.44 1.81 5.65
CA ARG A 24 9.72 3.05 6.01
C ARG A 24 8.57 2.82 6.99
N ILE A 25 7.86 1.69 6.88
CA ILE A 25 6.82 1.33 7.85
C ILE A 25 7.46 1.04 9.23
N GLU A 26 8.57 0.31 9.26
CA GLU A 26 9.30 0.03 10.50
C GLU A 26 9.81 1.32 11.17
N GLU A 27 10.34 2.25 10.39
CA GLU A 27 10.78 3.56 10.87
C GLU A 27 9.61 4.37 11.46
N ALA A 28 8.45 4.40 10.78
CA ALA A 28 7.26 5.07 11.27
C ALA A 28 6.81 4.50 12.62
N ILE A 29 6.77 3.18 12.75
CA ILE A 29 6.41 2.50 14.01
C ILE A 29 7.41 2.82 15.11
N ALA A 30 8.71 2.75 14.83
CA ALA A 30 9.77 3.04 15.79
C ALA A 30 9.77 4.50 16.28
N ALA A 31 9.41 5.44 15.39
CA ALA A 31 9.32 6.87 15.69
C ALA A 31 7.95 7.31 16.23
N ASN A 32 7.00 6.39 16.43
CA ASN A 32 5.63 6.67 16.85
C ASN A 32 4.88 7.65 15.89
N GLU A 33 5.14 7.50 14.60
CA GLU A 33 4.47 8.28 13.57
C GLU A 33 3.07 7.73 13.28
N LYS A 34 2.13 8.61 12.89
CA LYS A 34 0.79 8.18 12.46
C LYS A 34 0.80 7.74 11.00
N ILE A 35 0.22 6.58 10.74
CA ILE A 35 0.15 5.97 9.41
C ILE A 35 -1.30 6.00 8.91
N LEU A 36 -1.52 6.54 7.70
CA LEU A 36 -2.82 6.54 7.04
C LEU A 36 -2.87 5.49 5.93
N ILE A 37 -3.85 4.60 6.01
CA ILE A 37 -4.13 3.63 4.95
C ILE A 37 -5.15 4.27 4.01
N TYR A 38 -4.73 4.59 2.80
CA TYR A 38 -5.53 5.25 1.79
C TYR A 38 -5.91 4.26 0.69
N GLY A 39 -7.13 4.26 0.22
CA GLY A 39 -7.52 3.44 -0.94
C GLY A 39 -8.66 4.09 -1.71
N ASP A 40 -8.87 3.60 -2.92
CA ASP A 40 -9.99 4.06 -3.72
C ASP A 40 -11.35 3.59 -3.17
N TYR A 41 -12.43 4.19 -3.63
CA TYR A 41 -13.79 3.94 -3.14
C TYR A 41 -14.48 2.69 -3.73
N ASP A 42 -13.87 2.04 -4.69
CA ASP A 42 -14.43 0.82 -5.29
C ASP A 42 -14.16 -0.44 -4.44
N VAL A 43 -14.61 -1.60 -4.93
CA VAL A 43 -14.46 -2.87 -4.19
C VAL A 43 -12.99 -3.24 -3.99
N ALA A 44 -12.15 -3.06 -5.02
CA ALA A 44 -10.74 -3.41 -4.94
C ALA A 44 -9.99 -2.51 -3.96
N GLY A 45 -10.24 -1.18 -4.02
CA GLY A 45 -9.67 -0.22 -3.08
C GLY A 45 -10.12 -0.46 -1.63
N THR A 46 -11.44 -0.61 -1.39
CA THR A 46 -11.97 -0.79 -0.03
C THR A 46 -11.55 -2.11 0.61
N THR A 47 -11.48 -3.21 -0.15
CA THR A 47 -10.99 -4.50 0.36
C THR A 47 -9.49 -4.46 0.67
N SER A 48 -8.70 -3.76 -0.18
CA SER A 48 -7.27 -3.53 0.05
C SER A 48 -7.03 -2.76 1.35
N VAL A 49 -7.79 -1.68 1.57
CA VAL A 49 -7.73 -0.88 2.81
C VAL A 49 -8.10 -1.74 4.01
N ALA A 50 -9.20 -2.48 3.95
CA ALA A 50 -9.66 -3.33 5.05
C ALA A 50 -8.58 -4.37 5.44
N LEU A 51 -7.91 -4.96 4.46
CA LEU A 51 -6.86 -5.95 4.66
C LEU A 51 -5.64 -5.33 5.37
N VAL A 52 -5.06 -4.28 4.79
CA VAL A 52 -3.82 -3.67 5.31
C VAL A 52 -4.07 -2.95 6.63
N TYR A 53 -5.16 -2.18 6.73
CA TYR A 53 -5.56 -1.52 7.97
C TYR A 53 -5.74 -2.51 9.12
N ARG A 54 -6.51 -3.56 8.90
CA ARG A 54 -6.79 -4.57 9.94
C ARG A 54 -5.53 -5.29 10.41
N PHE A 55 -4.59 -5.56 9.51
CA PHE A 55 -3.31 -6.17 9.87
C PHE A 55 -2.44 -5.20 10.69
N LEU A 56 -2.19 -3.99 10.17
CA LEU A 56 -1.33 -3.02 10.84
C LEU A 56 -1.92 -2.55 12.18
N LYS A 57 -3.22 -2.33 12.25
CA LYS A 57 -3.90 -1.91 13.49
C LYS A 57 -3.75 -2.89 14.66
N LYS A 58 -3.56 -4.18 14.37
CA LYS A 58 -3.31 -5.20 15.42
C LYS A 58 -1.93 -5.07 16.05
N ILE A 59 -0.95 -4.56 15.33
CA ILE A 59 0.45 -4.48 15.75
C ILE A 59 0.89 -3.06 16.11
N TYR A 60 0.17 -2.06 15.62
CA TYR A 60 0.48 -0.65 15.85
C TYR A 60 -0.81 0.18 15.99
N PRO A 61 -0.99 0.93 17.12
CA PRO A 61 -2.26 1.62 17.39
C PRO A 61 -2.48 2.87 16.55
N ASP A 62 -1.41 3.59 16.15
CA ASP A 62 -1.48 4.88 15.46
C ASP A 62 -1.64 4.72 13.93
N VAL A 63 -2.57 3.85 13.55
CA VAL A 63 -2.99 3.61 12.16
C VAL A 63 -4.45 3.99 12.02
N ASP A 64 -4.78 4.73 10.97
CA ASP A 64 -6.15 5.03 10.57
C ASP A 64 -6.32 4.86 9.07
N PHE A 65 -7.51 5.06 8.54
CA PHE A 65 -7.78 4.88 7.12
C PHE A 65 -8.57 6.06 6.53
N TYR A 66 -8.45 6.21 5.21
CA TYR A 66 -9.19 7.21 4.44
C TYR A 66 -9.66 6.63 3.11
N ILE A 67 -10.94 6.82 2.83
CA ILE A 67 -11.56 6.49 1.54
C ILE A 67 -12.12 7.78 0.95
N PRO A 68 -11.68 8.21 -0.25
CA PRO A 68 -12.15 9.46 -0.85
C PRO A 68 -13.63 9.39 -1.21
N ASN A 69 -14.30 10.53 -1.13
CA ASN A 69 -15.69 10.63 -1.55
C ASN A 69 -15.78 10.67 -3.07
N ARG A 70 -16.45 9.69 -3.65
CA ARG A 70 -16.62 9.52 -5.10
C ARG A 70 -17.12 10.79 -5.81
N TYR A 71 -18.02 11.53 -5.17
CA TYR A 71 -18.70 12.66 -5.80
C TYR A 71 -17.94 13.98 -5.67
N THR A 72 -17.18 14.17 -4.60
CA THR A 72 -16.50 15.44 -4.28
C THR A 72 -14.98 15.39 -4.54
N GLU A 73 -14.37 14.22 -4.50
CA GLU A 73 -12.93 14.06 -4.63
C GLU A 73 -12.51 13.33 -5.92
N GLY A 74 -13.39 12.47 -6.43
CA GLY A 74 -13.14 11.68 -7.63
C GLY A 74 -12.34 10.42 -7.35
N TYR A 75 -11.75 9.85 -8.41
CA TYR A 75 -10.97 8.62 -8.38
C TYR A 75 -9.51 8.88 -7.97
N GLY A 76 -8.94 7.96 -7.19
CA GLY A 76 -7.53 7.95 -6.86
C GLY A 76 -7.16 8.91 -5.71
N ILE A 77 -5.89 9.34 -5.70
CA ILE A 77 -5.38 10.21 -4.63
C ILE A 77 -5.93 11.63 -4.79
N SER A 78 -6.62 12.14 -3.75
CA SER A 78 -7.19 13.48 -3.71
C SER A 78 -6.32 14.45 -2.92
N THR A 79 -6.39 15.73 -3.28
CA THR A 79 -5.79 16.81 -2.48
C THR A 79 -6.41 16.87 -1.09
N GLN A 80 -7.73 16.70 -0.99
CA GLN A 80 -8.46 16.67 0.28
C GLN A 80 -7.96 15.55 1.21
N GLY A 81 -7.65 14.37 0.66
CA GLY A 81 -7.09 13.27 1.45
C GLY A 81 -5.69 13.57 1.97
N ILE A 82 -4.86 14.28 1.19
CA ILE A 82 -3.54 14.74 1.62
C ILE A 82 -3.66 15.84 2.69
N ASP A 83 -4.57 16.82 2.49
CA ASP A 83 -4.84 17.86 3.48
C ASP A 83 -5.38 17.28 4.80
N TYR A 84 -6.27 16.28 4.71
CA TYR A 84 -6.72 15.53 5.89
C TYR A 84 -5.55 14.87 6.64
N ALA A 85 -4.61 14.28 5.89
CA ALA A 85 -3.44 13.66 6.50
C ALA A 85 -2.56 14.70 7.23
N GLU A 86 -2.30 15.86 6.61
CA GLU A 86 -1.56 16.96 7.24
C GLU A 86 -2.25 17.47 8.50
N GLU A 87 -3.54 17.80 8.42
CA GLU A 87 -4.34 18.33 9.53
C GLU A 87 -4.42 17.38 10.72
N ASN A 88 -4.33 16.07 10.47
CA ASN A 88 -4.38 15.02 11.50
C ASN A 88 -3.00 14.44 11.86
N TYR A 89 -1.92 15.07 11.40
CA TYR A 89 -0.53 14.72 11.74
C TYR A 89 -0.09 13.33 11.28
N PHE A 90 -0.60 12.86 10.14
CA PHE A 90 -0.07 11.67 9.49
C PHE A 90 1.19 12.03 8.70
N SER A 91 2.26 11.27 8.87
CA SER A 91 3.53 11.47 8.16
C SER A 91 3.78 10.42 7.08
N LEU A 92 3.02 9.32 7.10
CA LEU A 92 3.10 8.25 6.11
C LEU A 92 1.70 7.88 5.61
N ILE A 93 1.53 7.86 4.29
CA ILE A 93 0.33 7.34 3.62
C ILE A 93 0.71 6.08 2.83
N ILE A 94 -0.02 5.00 3.07
CA ILE A 94 0.04 3.78 2.27
C ILE A 94 -1.17 3.78 1.34
N ALA A 95 -0.95 4.12 0.07
CA ALA A 95 -1.98 4.16 -0.96
C ALA A 95 -2.15 2.79 -1.60
N LEU A 96 -3.38 2.31 -1.65
CA LEU A 96 -3.75 0.98 -2.12
C LEU A 96 -4.69 1.09 -3.32
N ASP A 97 -4.41 0.32 -4.37
CA ASP A 97 -5.20 0.25 -5.59
C ASP A 97 -5.29 1.57 -6.38
N CYS A 98 -4.40 2.49 -6.11
CA CYS A 98 -4.31 3.79 -6.76
C CYS A 98 -2.93 4.42 -6.56
N GLY A 99 -2.65 5.45 -7.36
CA GLY A 99 -1.51 6.33 -7.13
C GLY A 99 -0.38 6.26 -8.14
N ILE A 100 -0.28 5.20 -8.96
CA ILE A 100 0.84 5.01 -9.91
C ILE A 100 0.99 6.15 -10.92
N LYS A 101 -0.07 6.92 -11.19
CA LYS A 101 -0.06 8.08 -12.09
C LYS A 101 -0.21 9.42 -11.38
N SER A 102 -0.19 9.42 -10.05
CA SER A 102 -0.50 10.61 -9.23
C SER A 102 0.75 11.47 -8.95
N VAL A 103 1.57 11.75 -9.98
CA VAL A 103 2.85 12.48 -9.86
C VAL A 103 2.67 13.82 -9.13
N ASP A 104 1.71 14.66 -9.58
CA ASP A 104 1.48 15.98 -8.99
C ASP A 104 0.98 15.90 -7.53
N LYS A 105 0.18 14.88 -7.21
CA LYS A 105 -0.35 14.68 -5.85
C LYS A 105 0.74 14.24 -4.88
N ILE A 106 1.63 13.38 -5.34
CA ILE A 106 2.78 12.95 -4.52
C ILE A 106 3.76 14.11 -4.32
N ALA A 107 4.02 14.92 -5.35
CA ALA A 107 4.82 16.14 -5.21
C ALA A 107 4.21 17.09 -4.17
N TYR A 108 2.90 17.30 -4.21
CA TYR A 108 2.18 18.11 -3.22
C TYR A 108 2.30 17.56 -1.79
N ALA A 109 2.23 16.24 -1.61
CA ALA A 109 2.41 15.60 -0.31
C ALA A 109 3.85 15.74 0.20
N ASN A 110 4.84 15.59 -0.69
CA ASN A 110 6.25 15.77 -0.36
C ASN A 110 6.56 17.20 0.15
N GLU A 111 5.94 18.23 -0.44
CA GLU A 111 6.04 19.62 0.06
C GLU A 111 5.50 19.77 1.50
N LYS A 112 4.57 18.93 1.91
CA LYS A 112 3.99 18.90 3.26
C LYS A 112 4.75 17.97 4.22
N GLY A 113 5.79 17.29 3.77
CA GLY A 113 6.55 16.33 4.56
C GLY A 113 5.79 15.03 4.83
N ILE A 114 4.87 14.65 3.94
CA ILE A 114 4.11 13.40 4.02
C ILE A 114 4.66 12.43 3.00
N ASP A 115 5.19 11.32 3.46
CA ASP A 115 5.73 10.24 2.65
C ASP A 115 4.61 9.34 2.10
N PHE A 116 4.84 8.79 0.91
CA PHE A 116 3.94 7.81 0.30
C PHE A 116 4.63 6.48 0.05
N ILE A 117 3.88 5.39 0.29
CA ILE A 117 4.09 4.06 -0.26
C ILE A 117 2.91 3.77 -1.17
N ILE A 118 3.17 3.53 -2.45
CA ILE A 118 2.14 3.24 -3.45
C ILE A 118 2.09 1.73 -3.69
N CYS A 119 0.90 1.13 -3.55
CA CYS A 119 0.60 -0.27 -3.84
C CYS A 119 -0.47 -0.30 -4.93
N ASP A 120 -0.05 -0.34 -6.19
CA ASP A 120 -0.94 -0.22 -7.33
C ASP A 120 -0.67 -1.32 -8.38
N HIS A 121 -1.66 -1.57 -9.24
CA HIS A 121 -1.58 -2.57 -10.30
C HIS A 121 -1.97 -2.01 -11.68
N HIS A 122 -2.28 -0.75 -11.76
CA HIS A 122 -2.57 -0.08 -13.02
C HIS A 122 -1.29 0.11 -13.84
N LEU A 123 -1.43 0.26 -15.15
CA LEU A 123 -0.28 0.53 -16.02
C LEU A 123 0.36 1.87 -15.62
N PRO A 124 1.69 1.88 -15.35
CA PRO A 124 2.41 3.11 -15.09
C PRO A 124 2.27 4.14 -16.22
N GLY A 125 2.41 5.41 -15.89
CA GLY A 125 2.59 6.49 -16.86
C GLY A 125 4.01 6.56 -17.38
N ASP A 126 4.31 7.63 -18.12
CA ASP A 126 5.66 7.90 -18.62
C ASP A 126 6.64 8.23 -17.49
N GLU A 127 6.12 8.77 -16.39
CA GLU A 127 6.87 9.13 -15.19
C GLU A 127 6.23 8.46 -13.97
N LEU A 128 7.07 7.95 -13.05
CA LEU A 128 6.64 7.44 -11.76
C LEU A 128 6.56 8.56 -10.73
N PRO A 129 5.59 8.52 -9.80
CA PRO A 129 5.54 9.47 -8.69
C PRO A 129 6.76 9.31 -7.79
N ASP A 130 7.26 10.43 -7.26
CA ASP A 130 8.39 10.51 -6.32
C ASP A 130 7.95 10.10 -4.90
N ALA A 131 7.52 8.85 -4.76
CA ALA A 131 7.16 8.21 -3.51
C ALA A 131 8.36 7.44 -2.93
N ILE A 132 8.35 7.18 -1.62
CA ILE A 132 9.40 6.37 -0.95
C ILE A 132 9.49 4.98 -1.57
N ALA A 133 8.35 4.40 -1.92
CA ALA A 133 8.28 3.10 -2.58
C ALA A 133 7.07 3.05 -3.52
N VAL A 134 7.25 2.42 -4.68
CA VAL A 134 6.18 2.18 -5.66
C VAL A 134 6.12 0.69 -5.96
N LEU A 135 5.19 0.01 -5.30
CA LEU A 135 4.95 -1.43 -5.45
C LEU A 135 3.94 -1.64 -6.57
N ASP A 136 4.46 -1.96 -7.75
CA ASP A 136 3.65 -2.30 -8.91
C ASP A 136 4.36 -3.35 -9.75
N PRO A 137 3.80 -4.56 -9.90
CA PRO A 137 4.42 -5.61 -10.71
C PRO A 137 4.48 -5.28 -12.20
N LYS A 138 3.65 -4.34 -12.71
CA LYS A 138 3.61 -3.93 -14.12
C LYS A 138 4.69 -2.90 -14.49
N ARG A 139 5.44 -2.38 -13.54
CA ARG A 139 6.63 -1.57 -13.82
C ARG A 139 7.62 -2.38 -14.65
N THR A 140 8.26 -1.76 -15.63
CA THR A 140 9.23 -2.40 -16.52
C THR A 140 10.49 -2.89 -15.79
N ASP A 141 10.84 -2.23 -14.66
CA ASP A 141 11.99 -2.56 -13.83
C ASP A 141 11.65 -3.49 -12.64
N CYS A 142 10.41 -3.97 -12.55
CA CYS A 142 9.98 -4.87 -11.47
C CYS A 142 10.19 -6.34 -11.86
N PRO A 143 11.01 -7.11 -11.12
CA PRO A 143 11.26 -8.51 -11.42
C PRO A 143 10.18 -9.47 -10.90
N TYR A 144 9.12 -8.96 -10.23
CA TYR A 144 8.07 -9.82 -9.69
C TYR A 144 7.42 -10.66 -10.80
N PRO A 145 7.35 -12.00 -10.66
CA PRO A 145 7.04 -12.89 -11.79
C PRO A 145 5.58 -12.84 -12.27
N TYR A 146 4.62 -12.49 -11.39
CA TYR A 146 3.20 -12.41 -11.75
C TYR A 146 2.74 -10.96 -11.85
N LYS A 147 2.41 -10.53 -13.08
CA LYS A 147 2.10 -9.12 -13.38
C LYS A 147 0.64 -8.72 -13.15
N GLU A 148 -0.25 -9.69 -12.97
CA GLU A 148 -1.70 -9.49 -12.93
C GLU A 148 -2.27 -9.62 -11.50
N LEU A 149 -1.50 -9.23 -10.47
CA LEU A 149 -2.05 -9.07 -9.14
C LEU A 149 -3.12 -7.97 -9.13
N SER A 150 -4.18 -8.18 -8.37
CA SER A 150 -5.12 -7.10 -8.03
C SER A 150 -4.49 -6.10 -7.05
N GLY A 151 -5.09 -4.92 -6.89
CA GLY A 151 -4.67 -3.97 -5.86
C GLY A 151 -4.65 -4.61 -4.46
N CYS A 152 -5.67 -5.41 -4.14
CA CYS A 152 -5.73 -6.18 -2.89
C CYS A 152 -4.61 -7.23 -2.78
N GLY A 153 -4.26 -7.88 -3.90
CA GLY A 153 -3.14 -8.81 -3.96
C GLY A 153 -1.80 -8.15 -3.67
N ILE A 154 -1.59 -6.90 -4.10
CA ILE A 154 -0.38 -6.14 -3.78
C ILE A 154 -0.37 -5.72 -2.30
N GLY A 155 -1.50 -5.26 -1.77
CA GLY A 155 -1.66 -5.00 -0.34
C GLY A 155 -1.36 -6.25 0.51
N PHE A 156 -1.82 -7.43 0.05
CA PHE A 156 -1.47 -8.70 0.69
C PHE A 156 0.04 -8.98 0.64
N LYS A 157 0.71 -8.68 -0.49
CA LYS A 157 2.17 -8.85 -0.59
C LYS A 157 2.94 -7.89 0.33
N LEU A 158 2.43 -6.69 0.56
CA LEU A 158 3.01 -5.77 1.54
C LEU A 158 2.97 -6.35 2.96
N ILE A 159 1.81 -6.81 3.43
CA ILE A 159 1.71 -7.43 4.77
C ILE A 159 2.46 -8.76 4.85
N HIS A 160 2.55 -9.51 3.77
CA HIS A 160 3.35 -10.74 3.69
C HIS A 160 4.84 -10.45 3.87
N ALA A 161 5.39 -9.44 3.19
CA ALA A 161 6.77 -9.00 3.36
C ALA A 161 7.05 -8.52 4.78
N PHE A 162 6.14 -7.69 5.34
CA PHE A 162 6.25 -7.20 6.70
C PHE A 162 6.27 -8.35 7.72
N ALA A 163 5.39 -9.34 7.56
CA ALA A 163 5.32 -10.50 8.43
C ALA A 163 6.61 -11.34 8.38
N ILE A 164 7.16 -11.59 7.19
CA ILE A 164 8.42 -12.31 7.03
C ILE A 164 9.55 -11.57 7.75
N ARG A 165 9.70 -10.28 7.52
CA ARG A 165 10.80 -9.48 8.06
C ARG A 165 10.74 -9.33 9.58
N ASN A 166 9.53 -9.23 10.13
CA ASN A 166 9.30 -9.07 11.56
C ASN A 166 9.01 -10.40 12.28
N GLN A 167 9.24 -11.54 11.63
CA GLN A 167 9.07 -12.89 12.19
C GLN A 167 7.65 -13.14 12.74
N ILE A 168 6.64 -12.53 12.12
CA ILE A 168 5.24 -12.79 12.41
C ILE A 168 4.84 -14.08 11.70
N HIS A 169 4.22 -15.01 12.43
CA HIS A 169 3.79 -16.28 11.85
C HIS A 169 2.80 -16.06 10.71
N LEU A 170 3.02 -16.71 9.56
CA LEU A 170 2.25 -16.48 8.34
C LEU A 170 0.78 -16.83 8.45
N ASP A 171 0.39 -17.71 9.38
CA ASP A 171 -1.03 -17.97 9.66
C ASP A 171 -1.81 -16.71 10.09
N ASN A 172 -1.10 -15.71 10.65
CA ASN A 172 -1.71 -14.43 11.00
C ASN A 172 -2.08 -13.57 9.79
N ILE A 173 -1.55 -13.88 8.60
CA ILE A 173 -1.87 -13.16 7.36
C ILE A 173 -2.73 -14.00 6.41
N TYR A 174 -2.64 -15.32 6.45
CA TYR A 174 -3.40 -16.20 5.56
C TYR A 174 -4.91 -16.09 5.76
N CYS A 175 -5.35 -15.66 6.95
CA CYS A 175 -6.76 -15.37 7.22
C CYS A 175 -7.33 -14.21 6.40
N TYR A 176 -6.48 -13.44 5.70
CA TYR A 176 -6.92 -12.34 4.82
C TYR A 176 -7.01 -12.74 3.35
N LEU A 177 -6.67 -13.99 2.99
CA LEU A 177 -6.73 -14.46 1.60
C LEU A 177 -8.16 -14.53 1.05
N ASP A 178 -9.16 -14.49 1.91
CA ASP A 178 -10.57 -14.40 1.52
C ASP A 178 -10.96 -13.02 0.95
N LEU A 179 -10.11 -12.02 1.12
CA LEU A 179 -10.28 -10.66 0.58
C LEU A 179 -9.52 -10.43 -0.75
N VAL A 180 -8.60 -11.35 -1.11
CA VAL A 180 -7.65 -11.16 -2.24
C VAL A 180 -8.21 -11.65 -3.58
#